data_da661f484fc3d37135cfcf1e4e0c6db3
#
_entry.id   da661f484fc3d37135cfcf1e4e0c6db3
#
_cell.length_a   1.000
_cell.length_b   1.000
_cell.length_c   1.000
_cell.angle_alpha   90.00
_cell.angle_beta   90.00
_cell.angle_gamma   90.00
#
_symmetry.space_group_name_H-M   'P 1'
#
loop_
_entity.id
_entity.type
_entity.pdbx_description
1 polymer ?
#
loop_
_entity_poly.entity_id
_entity_poly.type
_entity_poly.pdbx_seq_one_letter_code
_entity_poly.pdbx_strand_id
1 'polypeptide(L)'
;MGTLRYCVLVLALLATQIVPLSLRAQDSEQSAMDTIQSALKSGHIDQAVDQAREAVGRYPNSSRVFQLLGVALFKKGASADAQTAFRRAIELDPSVPQNYYDLAVVDLSEKAYTRAAARFETYLRLDPENATAHVLLGHAYHNLNETAPAIEQFKKALALDPQLPLAHFHLGFAYQSQGNLKGALEEFHKEIQFNPTFVDSYWHAGDIELEQSNAAAAEELFQKGLRLKPAGFEGHYGLGRVLLAKKQFPAAQTELERAIELEPANVEAHYALARAYQQMGNSKSAQAQFALCAQLNAERQRTASGIAGKQP
;
A
#
# COMPACT_ATOMS: atom_id res chain seq x y z
N MET A 1 -82.08 -50.16 -17.44
CA MET A 1 -80.65 -50.50 -17.64
C MET A 1 -79.93 -49.26 -18.19
N GLY A 2 -79.47 -48.42 -17.34
CA GLY A 2 -78.85 -47.14 -17.72
C GLY A 2 -77.47 -47.02 -17.11
N THR A 3 -76.48 -46.94 -17.93
CA THR A 3 -75.07 -46.76 -17.54
C THR A 3 -74.77 -45.28 -17.32
N LEU A 4 -74.51 -44.92 -16.09
CA LEU A 4 -74.09 -43.61 -15.67
C LEU A 4 -72.61 -43.43 -16.05
N ARG A 5 -72.34 -42.55 -16.99
CA ARG A 5 -71.00 -42.14 -17.32
C ARG A 5 -70.54 -40.98 -16.38
N TYR A 6 -69.63 -41.28 -15.47
CA TYR A 6 -68.90 -40.25 -14.69
C TYR A 6 -67.95 -39.47 -15.56
N CYS A 7 -68.25 -38.23 -15.85
CA CYS A 7 -67.28 -37.24 -16.31
C CYS A 7 -66.44 -36.78 -15.13
N VAL A 8 -65.20 -37.27 -15.05
CA VAL A 8 -64.15 -36.69 -14.17
C VAL A 8 -63.55 -35.47 -14.84
N LEU A 9 -63.98 -34.30 -14.40
CA LEU A 9 -63.33 -33.02 -14.73
C LEU A 9 -62.04 -32.95 -13.98
N VAL A 10 -60.92 -33.21 -14.67
CA VAL A 10 -59.55 -32.89 -14.16
C VAL A 10 -59.37 -31.40 -14.27
N LEU A 11 -59.63 -30.66 -13.20
CA LEU A 11 -59.21 -29.30 -12.99
C LEU A 11 -57.68 -29.31 -12.76
N ALA A 12 -56.90 -29.14 -13.80
CA ALA A 12 -55.50 -28.83 -13.69
C ALA A 12 -55.38 -27.42 -13.04
N LEU A 13 -55.14 -27.40 -11.74
CA LEU A 13 -54.71 -26.21 -11.01
C LEU A 13 -53.28 -25.83 -11.53
N LEU A 14 -53.24 -24.95 -12.51
CA LEU A 14 -52.04 -24.15 -12.83
C LEU A 14 -51.79 -23.25 -11.60
N ALA A 15 -51.07 -23.80 -10.63
CA ALA A 15 -50.46 -22.98 -9.58
C ALA A 15 -49.39 -22.14 -10.25
N THR A 16 -49.80 -21.01 -10.85
CA THR A 16 -48.86 -19.94 -11.15
C THR A 16 -48.28 -19.49 -9.82
N GLN A 17 -47.06 -19.91 -9.52
CA GLN A 17 -46.33 -19.39 -8.40
C GLN A 17 -46.14 -17.87 -8.65
N ILE A 18 -47.02 -17.10 -7.98
CA ILE A 18 -46.89 -15.64 -7.94
C ILE A 18 -45.67 -15.38 -7.05
N VAL A 19 -44.51 -15.35 -7.65
CA VAL A 19 -43.28 -14.85 -6.98
C VAL A 19 -43.60 -13.42 -6.57
N PRO A 20 -43.54 -13.08 -5.28
CA PRO A 20 -43.85 -11.73 -4.83
C PRO A 20 -42.99 -10.71 -5.55
N LEU A 21 -43.55 -9.55 -5.87
CA LEU A 21 -42.92 -8.50 -6.65
C LEU A 21 -41.57 -8.08 -6.01
N SER A 22 -41.45 -8.13 -4.69
CA SER A 22 -40.23 -7.89 -3.92
C SER A 22 -39.13 -8.93 -4.21
N LEU A 23 -39.48 -10.22 -4.39
CA LEU A 23 -38.50 -11.25 -4.73
C LEU A 23 -38.00 -11.09 -6.16
N ARG A 24 -38.88 -10.76 -7.12
CA ARG A 24 -38.47 -10.47 -8.51
C ARG A 24 -37.62 -9.22 -8.61
N ALA A 25 -37.86 -8.22 -7.78
CA ALA A 25 -37.05 -7.01 -7.73
C ALA A 25 -35.66 -7.30 -7.14
N GLN A 26 -35.56 -8.13 -6.08
CA GLN A 26 -34.30 -8.57 -5.49
C GLN A 26 -33.49 -9.44 -6.44
N ASP A 27 -34.11 -10.38 -7.16
CA ASP A 27 -33.44 -11.21 -8.16
C ASP A 27 -32.86 -10.36 -9.31
N SER A 28 -33.57 -9.29 -9.71
CA SER A 28 -33.10 -8.40 -10.76
C SER A 28 -31.98 -7.44 -10.28
N GLU A 29 -32.01 -7.00 -9.02
CA GLU A 29 -30.94 -6.23 -8.40
C GLU A 29 -29.67 -7.06 -8.25
N GLN A 30 -29.81 -8.29 -7.74
CA GLN A 30 -28.70 -9.23 -7.61
C GLN A 30 -28.06 -9.52 -8.97
N SER A 31 -28.85 -9.75 -10.01
CA SER A 31 -28.34 -9.95 -11.37
C SER A 31 -27.56 -8.75 -11.92
N ALA A 32 -28.01 -7.53 -11.62
CA ALA A 32 -27.27 -6.32 -11.99
C ALA A 32 -25.93 -6.23 -11.25
N MET A 33 -25.93 -6.52 -9.94
CA MET A 33 -24.69 -6.56 -9.15
C MET A 33 -23.69 -7.60 -9.65
N ASP A 34 -24.17 -8.81 -9.97
CA ASP A 34 -23.35 -9.91 -10.50
C ASP A 34 -22.69 -9.50 -11.84
N THR A 35 -23.44 -8.81 -12.69
CA THR A 35 -22.95 -8.30 -13.97
C THR A 35 -21.83 -7.28 -13.78
N ILE A 36 -22.02 -6.31 -12.86
CA ILE A 36 -21.01 -5.31 -12.52
C ILE A 36 -19.75 -5.99 -11.96
N GLN A 37 -19.93 -6.92 -11.02
CA GLN A 37 -18.80 -7.66 -10.42
C GLN A 37 -18.04 -8.50 -11.45
N SER A 38 -18.75 -9.11 -12.40
CA SER A 38 -18.13 -9.85 -13.50
C SER A 38 -17.26 -8.94 -14.36
N ALA A 39 -17.76 -7.76 -14.74
CA ALA A 39 -17.01 -6.76 -15.50
C ALA A 39 -15.77 -6.28 -14.73
N LEU A 40 -15.90 -6.03 -13.42
CA LEU A 40 -14.78 -5.65 -12.54
C LEU A 40 -13.70 -6.73 -12.46
N LYS A 41 -14.12 -8.00 -12.32
CA LYS A 41 -13.20 -9.16 -12.25
C LYS A 41 -12.47 -9.39 -13.56
N SER A 42 -13.15 -9.14 -14.69
CA SER A 42 -12.59 -9.28 -16.05
C SER A 42 -11.77 -8.06 -16.49
N GLY A 43 -11.64 -7.03 -15.65
CA GLY A 43 -10.88 -5.82 -15.97
C GLY A 43 -11.57 -4.87 -16.95
N HIS A 44 -12.84 -5.11 -17.30
CA HIS A 44 -13.63 -4.24 -18.18
C HIS A 44 -14.19 -3.04 -17.40
N ILE A 45 -13.30 -2.13 -16.97
CA ILE A 45 -13.64 -1.09 -15.99
C ILE A 45 -14.67 -0.08 -16.52
N ASP A 46 -14.56 0.37 -17.77
CA ASP A 46 -15.55 1.28 -18.36
C ASP A 46 -16.93 0.65 -18.43
N GLN A 47 -17.02 -0.61 -18.85
CA GLN A 47 -18.26 -1.37 -18.85
C GLN A 47 -18.85 -1.50 -17.43
N ALA A 48 -18.02 -1.77 -16.43
CA ALA A 48 -18.48 -1.84 -15.04
C ALA A 48 -19.06 -0.51 -14.56
N VAL A 49 -18.44 0.63 -14.92
CA VAL A 49 -18.94 1.97 -14.59
C VAL A 49 -20.30 2.23 -15.25
N ASP A 50 -20.45 1.91 -16.53
CA ASP A 50 -21.69 2.14 -17.26
C ASP A 50 -22.84 1.27 -16.71
N GLN A 51 -22.58 -0.01 -16.47
CA GLN A 51 -23.54 -0.94 -15.84
C GLN A 51 -23.92 -0.50 -14.42
N ALA A 52 -22.95 -0.02 -13.62
CA ALA A 52 -23.23 0.46 -12.28
C ALA A 52 -24.06 1.75 -12.29
N ARG A 53 -23.82 2.69 -13.22
CA ARG A 53 -24.65 3.88 -13.39
C ARG A 53 -26.08 3.54 -13.79
N GLU A 54 -26.25 2.60 -14.71
CA GLU A 54 -27.58 2.10 -15.09
C GLU A 54 -28.29 1.45 -13.90
N ALA A 55 -27.56 0.63 -13.13
CA ALA A 55 -28.09 0.00 -11.92
C ALA A 55 -28.51 1.04 -10.86
N VAL A 56 -27.75 2.11 -10.63
CA VAL A 56 -28.12 3.21 -9.73
C VAL A 56 -29.44 3.86 -10.17
N GLY A 57 -29.64 4.03 -11.47
CA GLY A 57 -30.90 4.55 -12.00
C GLY A 57 -32.10 3.64 -11.70
N ARG A 58 -31.90 2.32 -11.72
CA ARG A 58 -32.95 1.33 -11.41
C ARG A 58 -33.14 1.10 -9.90
N TYR A 59 -32.05 1.18 -9.12
CA TYR A 59 -32.01 0.86 -7.67
C TYR A 59 -31.43 2.02 -6.85
N PRO A 60 -32.07 3.21 -6.84
CA PRO A 60 -31.52 4.43 -6.25
C PRO A 60 -31.36 4.39 -4.72
N ASN A 61 -31.94 3.38 -4.07
CA ASN A 61 -31.87 3.17 -2.63
C ASN A 61 -31.00 1.94 -2.23
N SER A 62 -30.26 1.37 -3.17
CA SER A 62 -29.37 0.24 -2.89
C SER A 62 -27.98 0.70 -2.49
N SER A 63 -27.63 0.57 -1.23
CA SER A 63 -26.28 0.81 -0.71
C SER A 63 -25.24 -0.01 -1.48
N ARG A 64 -25.56 -1.27 -1.78
CA ARG A 64 -24.65 -2.19 -2.47
C ARG A 64 -24.36 -1.77 -3.92
N VAL A 65 -25.37 -1.29 -4.65
CA VAL A 65 -25.18 -0.79 -6.03
C VAL A 65 -24.30 0.46 -6.03
N PHE A 66 -24.51 1.40 -5.09
CA PHE A 66 -23.63 2.56 -4.94
C PHE A 66 -22.21 2.17 -4.53
N GLN A 67 -22.04 1.16 -3.69
CA GLN A 67 -20.70 0.63 -3.37
C GLN A 67 -19.99 0.12 -4.63
N LEU A 68 -20.67 -0.68 -5.44
CA LEU A 68 -20.10 -1.23 -6.68
C LEU A 68 -19.76 -0.11 -7.69
N LEU A 69 -20.61 0.92 -7.78
CA LEU A 69 -20.28 2.12 -8.58
C LEU A 69 -19.00 2.79 -8.05
N GLY A 70 -18.87 2.96 -6.74
CA GLY A 70 -17.67 3.52 -6.12
C GLY A 70 -16.41 2.71 -6.45
N VAL A 71 -16.49 1.38 -6.33
CA VAL A 71 -15.38 0.49 -6.69
C VAL A 71 -15.00 0.60 -8.17
N ALA A 72 -15.98 0.63 -9.08
CA ALA A 72 -15.74 0.78 -10.51
C ALA A 72 -15.09 2.13 -10.85
N LEU A 73 -15.59 3.22 -10.26
CA LEU A 73 -15.05 4.57 -10.43
C LEU A 73 -13.62 4.69 -9.88
N PHE A 74 -13.35 4.11 -8.71
CA PHE A 74 -12.00 4.12 -8.14
C PHE A 74 -11.01 3.36 -9.01
N LYS A 75 -11.39 2.18 -9.52
CA LYS A 75 -10.56 1.43 -10.48
C LYS A 75 -10.35 2.17 -11.81
N LYS A 76 -11.28 3.03 -12.21
CA LYS A 76 -11.15 3.93 -13.36
C LYS A 76 -10.23 5.13 -13.09
N GLY A 77 -9.84 5.38 -11.84
CA GLY A 77 -9.07 6.56 -11.42
C GLY A 77 -9.92 7.80 -11.13
N ALA A 78 -11.25 7.69 -11.11
CA ALA A 78 -12.18 8.77 -10.81
C ALA A 78 -12.44 8.87 -9.30
N SER A 79 -11.42 9.20 -8.51
CA SER A 79 -11.46 9.15 -7.03
C SER A 79 -12.54 10.04 -6.43
N ALA A 80 -12.77 11.25 -6.94
CA ALA A 80 -13.79 12.17 -6.42
C ALA A 80 -15.21 11.62 -6.60
N ASP A 81 -15.49 11.03 -7.76
CA ASP A 81 -16.79 10.40 -8.04
C ASP A 81 -16.97 9.13 -7.18
N ALA A 82 -15.89 8.35 -7.02
CA ALA A 82 -15.88 7.17 -6.15
C ALA A 82 -16.22 7.53 -4.70
N GLN A 83 -15.60 8.59 -4.15
CA GLN A 83 -15.94 9.08 -2.81
C GLN A 83 -17.42 9.46 -2.69
N THR A 84 -17.97 10.11 -3.72
CA THR A 84 -19.39 10.49 -3.74
C THR A 84 -20.30 9.26 -3.69
N ALA A 85 -19.99 8.25 -4.50
CA ALA A 85 -20.74 6.99 -4.53
C ALA A 85 -20.65 6.23 -3.18
N PHE A 86 -19.45 6.12 -2.59
CA PHE A 86 -19.28 5.47 -1.29
C PHE A 86 -19.97 6.22 -0.15
N ARG A 87 -19.94 7.57 -0.14
CA ARG A 87 -20.72 8.35 0.85
C ARG A 87 -22.20 8.07 0.72
N ARG A 88 -22.71 8.00 -0.52
CA ARG A 88 -24.11 7.66 -0.74
C ARG A 88 -24.45 6.25 -0.28
N ALA A 89 -23.55 5.29 -0.47
CA ALA A 89 -23.72 3.93 0.06
C ALA A 89 -23.81 3.92 1.59
N ILE A 90 -22.97 4.70 2.29
CA ILE A 90 -22.98 4.85 3.75
C ILE A 90 -24.28 5.52 4.24
N GLU A 91 -24.75 6.57 3.55
CA GLU A 91 -26.03 7.24 3.88
C GLU A 91 -27.22 6.30 3.78
N LEU A 92 -27.22 5.42 2.79
CA LEU A 92 -28.30 4.44 2.57
C LEU A 92 -28.27 3.31 3.59
N ASP A 93 -27.08 2.83 3.95
CA ASP A 93 -26.89 1.81 4.99
C ASP A 93 -25.57 2.01 5.74
N PRO A 94 -25.60 2.69 6.90
CA PRO A 94 -24.42 2.92 7.72
C PRO A 94 -23.94 1.67 8.49
N SER A 95 -24.68 0.56 8.46
CA SER A 95 -24.28 -0.67 9.13
C SER A 95 -23.34 -1.56 8.29
N VAL A 96 -23.12 -1.24 7.01
CA VAL A 96 -22.27 -2.00 6.11
C VAL A 96 -20.79 -1.58 6.27
N PRO A 97 -19.94 -2.40 6.93
CA PRO A 97 -18.55 -2.02 7.20
C PRO A 97 -17.78 -1.73 5.92
N GLN A 98 -17.98 -2.53 4.88
CA GLN A 98 -17.22 -2.46 3.62
C GLN A 98 -17.27 -1.06 2.96
N ASN A 99 -18.36 -0.30 3.12
CA ASN A 99 -18.46 1.04 2.57
C ASN A 99 -17.44 2.01 3.20
N TYR A 100 -17.20 1.87 4.52
CA TYR A 100 -16.19 2.67 5.22
C TYR A 100 -14.77 2.25 4.82
N TYR A 101 -14.53 0.94 4.67
CA TYR A 101 -13.25 0.42 4.21
C TYR A 101 -12.89 0.95 2.82
N ASP A 102 -13.81 0.81 1.86
CA ASP A 102 -13.59 1.23 0.48
C ASP A 102 -13.33 2.74 0.39
N LEU A 103 -14.10 3.56 1.13
CA LEU A 103 -13.90 5.00 1.20
C LEU A 103 -12.57 5.38 1.87
N ALA A 104 -12.16 4.64 2.92
CA ALA A 104 -10.87 4.85 3.57
C ALA A 104 -9.69 4.54 2.65
N VAL A 105 -9.81 3.51 1.81
CA VAL A 105 -8.79 3.18 0.81
C VAL A 105 -8.63 4.30 -0.23
N VAL A 106 -9.75 4.91 -0.67
CA VAL A 106 -9.68 6.10 -1.55
C VAL A 106 -8.97 7.26 -0.84
N ASP A 107 -9.32 7.55 0.42
CA ASP A 107 -8.66 8.61 1.19
C ASP A 107 -7.17 8.36 1.40
N LEU A 108 -6.74 7.10 1.61
CA LEU A 108 -5.31 6.74 1.66
C LEU A 108 -4.60 7.05 0.35
N SER A 109 -5.22 6.69 -0.78
CA SER A 109 -4.64 6.93 -2.11
C SER A 109 -4.46 8.42 -2.41
N GLU A 110 -5.30 9.27 -1.81
CA GLU A 110 -5.24 10.73 -1.89
C GLU A 110 -4.38 11.37 -0.76
N LYS A 111 -3.72 10.55 0.05
CA LYS A 111 -2.94 10.98 1.22
C LYS A 111 -3.75 11.77 2.25
N ALA A 112 -5.06 11.57 2.27
CA ALA A 112 -5.98 12.19 3.23
C ALA A 112 -6.02 11.37 4.53
N TYR A 113 -4.87 11.21 5.18
CA TYR A 113 -4.63 10.26 6.26
C TYR A 113 -5.58 10.41 7.45
N THR A 114 -5.92 11.64 7.84
CA THR A 114 -6.88 11.90 8.93
C THR A 114 -8.27 11.33 8.61
N ARG A 115 -8.74 11.52 7.38
CA ARG A 115 -10.03 10.98 6.96
C ARG A 115 -9.99 9.45 6.86
N ALA A 116 -8.89 8.91 6.32
CA ALA A 116 -8.69 7.47 6.21
C ALA A 116 -8.71 6.82 7.59
N ALA A 117 -7.96 7.37 8.57
CA ALA A 117 -7.93 6.85 9.94
C ALA A 117 -9.33 6.80 10.56
N ALA A 118 -10.07 7.92 10.54
CA ALA A 118 -11.43 7.97 11.11
C ALA A 118 -12.39 6.93 10.49
N ARG A 119 -12.24 6.64 9.19
CA ARG A 119 -13.07 5.64 8.51
C ARG A 119 -12.64 4.21 8.82
N PHE A 120 -11.33 3.93 8.88
CA PHE A 120 -10.86 2.62 9.34
C PHE A 120 -11.23 2.34 10.78
N GLU A 121 -11.18 3.34 11.67
CA GLU A 121 -11.69 3.21 13.04
C GLU A 121 -13.18 2.84 13.06
N THR A 122 -13.98 3.48 12.19
CA THR A 122 -15.40 3.17 12.07
C THR A 122 -15.62 1.76 11.52
N TYR A 123 -14.86 1.38 10.49
CA TYR A 123 -14.85 0.02 9.96
C TYR A 123 -14.53 -1.00 11.06
N LEU A 124 -13.44 -0.81 11.81
CA LEU A 124 -12.98 -1.75 12.85
C LEU A 124 -13.87 -1.80 14.09
N ARG A 125 -14.75 -0.81 14.32
CA ARG A 125 -15.83 -0.93 15.31
C ARG A 125 -16.92 -1.90 14.86
N LEU A 126 -17.14 -2.04 13.56
CA LEU A 126 -18.17 -2.93 12.97
C LEU A 126 -17.59 -4.32 12.65
N ASP A 127 -16.32 -4.40 12.28
CA ASP A 127 -15.58 -5.63 11.94
C ASP A 127 -14.16 -5.58 12.54
N PRO A 128 -14.00 -5.96 13.82
CA PRO A 128 -12.73 -5.81 14.54
C PRO A 128 -11.65 -6.83 14.18
N GLU A 129 -11.99 -7.91 13.45
CA GLU A 129 -11.06 -9.02 13.20
C GLU A 129 -10.40 -8.96 11.81
N ASN A 130 -10.39 -7.79 11.18
CA ASN A 130 -9.75 -7.60 9.89
C ASN A 130 -8.30 -7.14 10.05
N ALA A 131 -7.36 -8.07 9.94
CA ALA A 131 -5.93 -7.79 10.08
C ALA A 131 -5.42 -6.73 9.06
N THR A 132 -5.89 -6.80 7.81
CA THR A 132 -5.52 -5.83 6.77
C THR A 132 -5.99 -4.41 7.11
N ALA A 133 -7.21 -4.27 7.65
CA ALA A 133 -7.72 -2.95 8.05
C ALA A 133 -6.89 -2.34 9.19
N HIS A 134 -6.42 -3.16 10.13
CA HIS A 134 -5.49 -2.71 11.17
C HIS A 134 -4.15 -2.22 10.56
N VAL A 135 -3.59 -2.93 9.57
CA VAL A 135 -2.36 -2.44 8.87
C VAL A 135 -2.61 -1.10 8.19
N LEU A 136 -3.74 -0.95 7.48
CA LEU A 136 -4.07 0.29 6.77
C LEU A 136 -4.33 1.47 7.73
N LEU A 137 -4.96 1.21 8.88
CA LEU A 137 -5.11 2.20 9.95
C LEU A 137 -3.76 2.58 10.55
N GLY A 138 -2.90 1.59 10.82
CA GLY A 138 -1.53 1.83 11.28
C GLY A 138 -0.71 2.67 10.29
N HIS A 139 -0.85 2.41 8.99
CA HIS A 139 -0.24 3.21 7.94
C HIS A 139 -0.76 4.66 7.92
N ALA A 140 -2.07 4.86 8.10
CA ALA A 140 -2.64 6.21 8.19
C ALA A 140 -2.06 6.97 9.40
N TYR A 141 -2.02 6.37 10.60
CA TYR A 141 -1.43 6.96 11.80
C TYR A 141 0.06 7.26 11.64
N HIS A 142 0.82 6.34 11.03
CA HIS A 142 2.25 6.58 10.79
C HIS A 142 2.49 7.84 9.94
N ASN A 143 1.70 8.02 8.88
CA ASN A 143 1.79 9.21 8.03
C ASN A 143 1.29 10.50 8.70
N LEU A 144 0.53 10.40 9.78
CA LEU A 144 0.16 11.51 10.67
C LEU A 144 1.22 11.80 11.74
N ASN A 145 2.35 11.08 11.74
CA ASN A 145 3.36 11.08 12.80
C ASN A 145 2.85 10.59 14.16
N GLU A 146 1.75 9.87 14.18
CA GLU A 146 1.16 9.22 15.35
C GLU A 146 1.75 7.82 15.53
N THR A 147 3.05 7.75 15.83
CA THR A 147 3.83 6.50 15.83
C THR A 147 3.32 5.48 16.86
N ALA A 148 2.91 5.90 18.05
CA ALA A 148 2.44 4.98 19.08
C ALA A 148 1.10 4.30 18.71
N PRO A 149 0.05 5.04 18.24
CA PRO A 149 -1.13 4.42 17.64
C PRO A 149 -0.84 3.49 16.48
N ALA A 150 0.08 3.86 15.58
CA ALA A 150 0.47 3.02 14.45
C ALA A 150 1.02 1.66 14.91
N ILE A 151 1.96 1.65 15.87
CA ILE A 151 2.53 0.44 16.47
C ILE A 151 1.43 -0.45 17.08
N GLU A 152 0.47 0.14 17.77
CA GLU A 152 -0.64 -0.61 18.35
C GLU A 152 -1.48 -1.32 17.27
N GLN A 153 -1.78 -0.63 16.18
CA GLN A 153 -2.55 -1.23 15.10
C GLN A 153 -1.77 -2.34 14.36
N PHE A 154 -0.49 -2.14 14.08
CA PHE A 154 0.34 -3.20 13.47
C PHE A 154 0.45 -4.44 14.37
N LYS A 155 0.56 -4.26 15.70
CA LYS A 155 0.53 -5.38 16.65
C LYS A 155 -0.81 -6.11 16.65
N LYS A 156 -1.94 -5.39 16.58
CA LYS A 156 -3.27 -6.01 16.45
C LYS A 156 -3.38 -6.83 15.17
N ALA A 157 -2.91 -6.28 14.05
CA ALA A 157 -2.87 -7.00 12.77
C ALA A 157 -2.09 -8.32 12.89
N LEU A 158 -0.88 -8.28 13.47
CA LEU A 158 -0.02 -9.44 13.65
C LEU A 158 -0.53 -10.43 14.72
N ALA A 159 -1.36 -9.99 15.66
CA ALA A 159 -2.05 -10.88 16.58
C ALA A 159 -3.17 -11.68 15.89
N LEU A 160 -3.81 -11.09 14.88
CA LEU A 160 -4.85 -11.73 14.05
C LEU A 160 -4.23 -12.63 12.97
N ASP A 161 -3.21 -12.15 12.29
CA ASP A 161 -2.46 -12.89 11.27
C ASP A 161 -0.94 -12.66 11.43
N PRO A 162 -0.23 -13.59 12.10
CA PRO A 162 1.22 -13.47 12.30
C PRO A 162 2.08 -13.53 11.04
N GLN A 163 1.50 -13.90 9.90
CA GLN A 163 2.21 -14.00 8.61
C GLN A 163 1.69 -13.00 7.58
N LEU A 164 0.88 -12.01 8.02
CA LEU A 164 0.33 -11.00 7.13
C LEU A 164 1.46 -10.27 6.39
N PRO A 165 1.48 -10.33 5.06
CA PRO A 165 2.55 -9.72 4.27
C PRO A 165 2.74 -8.23 4.60
N LEU A 166 3.99 -7.81 4.73
CA LEU A 166 4.44 -6.45 5.05
C LEU A 166 4.06 -5.93 6.44
N ALA A 167 3.29 -6.66 7.24
CA ALA A 167 2.90 -6.18 8.57
C ALA A 167 4.09 -6.08 9.52
N HIS A 168 5.02 -7.05 9.49
CA HIS A 168 6.27 -6.97 10.22
C HIS A 168 7.16 -5.83 9.72
N PHE A 169 7.24 -5.60 8.41
CA PHE A 169 7.98 -4.46 7.85
C PHE A 169 7.44 -3.13 8.39
N HIS A 170 6.12 -2.92 8.34
CA HIS A 170 5.50 -1.68 8.82
C HIS A 170 5.71 -1.48 10.33
N LEU A 171 5.62 -2.55 11.13
CA LEU A 171 5.92 -2.49 12.56
C LEU A 171 7.39 -2.15 12.81
N GLY A 172 8.31 -2.79 12.08
CA GLY A 172 9.74 -2.51 12.14
C GLY A 172 10.06 -1.05 11.81
N PHE A 173 9.46 -0.54 10.73
CA PHE A 173 9.62 0.84 10.31
C PHE A 173 9.07 1.84 11.36
N ALA A 174 7.92 1.53 11.98
CA ALA A 174 7.37 2.35 13.06
C ALA A 174 8.27 2.33 14.31
N TYR A 175 8.86 1.18 14.66
CA TYR A 175 9.85 1.10 15.74
C TYR A 175 11.13 1.88 15.42
N GLN A 176 11.62 1.82 14.19
CA GLN A 176 12.78 2.61 13.74
C GLN A 176 12.50 4.11 13.87
N SER A 177 11.30 4.56 13.45
CA SER A 177 10.87 5.97 13.61
C SER A 177 10.79 6.40 15.07
N GLN A 178 10.54 5.48 16.00
CA GLN A 178 10.54 5.71 17.44
C GLN A 178 11.95 5.66 18.07
N GLY A 179 12.96 5.26 17.31
CA GLY A 179 14.32 5.03 17.80
C GLY A 179 14.52 3.67 18.50
N ASN A 180 13.52 2.79 18.49
CA ASN A 180 13.63 1.43 19.00
C ASN A 180 14.29 0.52 17.94
N LEU A 181 15.60 0.72 17.73
CA LEU A 181 16.35 -0.02 16.69
C LEU A 181 16.37 -1.53 16.94
N LYS A 182 16.36 -1.97 18.20
CA LYS A 182 16.32 -3.41 18.52
C LYS A 182 15.00 -4.02 18.07
N GLY A 183 13.87 -3.42 18.45
CA GLY A 183 12.54 -3.89 18.02
C GLY A 183 12.36 -3.83 16.50
N ALA A 184 12.88 -2.79 15.86
CA ALA A 184 12.85 -2.66 14.41
C ALA A 184 13.60 -3.81 13.71
N LEU A 185 14.82 -4.11 14.16
CA LEU A 185 15.64 -5.19 13.60
C LEU A 185 14.97 -6.56 13.75
N GLU A 186 14.38 -6.84 14.93
CA GLU A 186 13.63 -8.07 15.17
C GLU A 186 12.46 -8.23 14.18
N GLU A 187 11.71 -7.14 13.92
CA GLU A 187 10.57 -7.19 13.01
C GLU A 187 11.00 -7.27 11.53
N PHE A 188 12.07 -6.58 11.11
CA PHE A 188 12.62 -6.74 9.76
C PHE A 188 13.13 -8.17 9.51
N HIS A 189 13.74 -8.82 10.50
CA HIS A 189 14.13 -10.22 10.36
C HIS A 189 12.94 -11.17 10.25
N LYS A 190 11.83 -10.90 10.94
CA LYS A 190 10.60 -11.69 10.77
C LYS A 190 10.02 -11.50 9.37
N GLU A 191 9.98 -10.26 8.87
CA GLU A 191 9.54 -10.02 7.48
C GLU A 191 10.42 -10.77 6.48
N ILE A 192 11.74 -10.74 6.63
CA ILE A 192 12.68 -11.51 5.80
C ILE A 192 12.40 -13.02 5.88
N GLN A 193 12.02 -13.52 7.04
CA GLN A 193 11.68 -14.94 7.23
C GLN A 193 10.38 -15.32 6.50
N PHE A 194 9.33 -14.50 6.60
CA PHE A 194 8.03 -14.79 6.01
C PHE A 194 7.94 -14.36 4.54
N ASN A 195 8.65 -13.29 4.17
CA ASN A 195 8.66 -12.73 2.83
C ASN A 195 10.10 -12.48 2.36
N PRO A 196 10.86 -13.54 2.04
CA PRO A 196 12.29 -13.44 1.73
C PRO A 196 12.60 -12.70 0.42
N THR A 197 11.60 -12.35 -0.37
CA THR A 197 11.76 -11.59 -1.60
C THR A 197 11.53 -10.08 -1.43
N PHE A 198 11.05 -9.65 -0.26
CA PHE A 198 10.82 -8.23 0.03
C PHE A 198 12.11 -7.53 0.42
N VAL A 199 12.70 -6.87 -0.56
CA VAL A 199 14.07 -6.34 -0.51
C VAL A 199 14.25 -5.24 0.53
N ASP A 200 13.25 -4.40 0.77
CA ASP A 200 13.37 -3.24 1.65
C ASP A 200 13.67 -3.64 3.10
N SER A 201 13.21 -4.82 3.54
CA SER A 201 13.55 -5.33 4.88
C SER A 201 15.04 -5.62 5.04
N TYR A 202 15.72 -6.05 3.98
CA TYR A 202 17.17 -6.26 4.01
C TYR A 202 17.92 -4.93 4.09
N TRP A 203 17.45 -3.89 3.37
CA TRP A 203 18.06 -2.57 3.40
C TRP A 203 17.95 -1.95 4.79
N HIS A 204 16.75 -1.92 5.36
CA HIS A 204 16.53 -1.35 6.69
C HIS A 204 17.26 -2.13 7.80
N ALA A 205 17.23 -3.47 7.75
CA ALA A 205 18.00 -4.28 8.71
C ALA A 205 19.52 -4.04 8.56
N GLY A 206 20.03 -3.95 7.33
CA GLY A 206 21.43 -3.67 7.04
C GLY A 206 21.87 -2.30 7.55
N ASP A 207 21.04 -1.28 7.39
CA ASP A 207 21.32 0.06 7.92
C ASP A 207 21.39 0.06 9.45
N ILE A 208 20.47 -0.60 10.13
CA ILE A 208 20.47 -0.71 11.59
C ILE A 208 21.72 -1.46 12.08
N GLU A 209 22.07 -2.57 11.44
CA GLU A 209 23.29 -3.33 11.81
C GLU A 209 24.55 -2.47 11.61
N LEU A 210 24.61 -1.66 10.55
CA LEU A 210 25.72 -0.77 10.33
C LEU A 210 25.79 0.36 11.37
N GLU A 211 24.67 0.93 11.77
CA GLU A 211 24.58 1.91 12.86
C GLU A 211 25.07 1.33 14.19
N GLN A 212 24.78 0.06 14.45
CA GLN A 212 25.26 -0.67 15.62
C GLN A 212 26.72 -1.14 15.50
N SER A 213 27.40 -0.75 14.42
CA SER A 213 28.78 -1.15 14.11
C SER A 213 28.97 -2.65 13.80
N ASN A 214 27.89 -3.36 13.50
CA ASN A 214 27.89 -4.77 13.12
C ASN A 214 28.15 -4.93 11.60
N ALA A 215 29.31 -4.42 11.13
CA ALA A 215 29.61 -4.34 9.71
C ALA A 215 29.53 -5.68 8.96
N ALA A 216 29.78 -6.81 9.61
CA ALA A 216 29.68 -8.12 8.97
C ALA A 216 28.24 -8.53 8.70
N ALA A 217 27.32 -8.31 9.67
CA ALA A 217 25.90 -8.58 9.51
C ALA A 217 25.26 -7.64 8.46
N ALA A 218 25.63 -6.35 8.51
CA ALA A 218 25.17 -5.38 7.52
C ALA A 218 25.60 -5.78 6.10
N GLU A 219 26.85 -6.20 5.91
CA GLU A 219 27.35 -6.65 4.59
C GLU A 219 26.55 -7.84 4.06
N GLU A 220 26.28 -8.84 4.90
CA GLU A 220 25.48 -10.01 4.51
C GLU A 220 24.08 -9.62 4.06
N LEU A 221 23.42 -8.70 4.79
CA LEU A 221 22.07 -8.22 4.48
C LEU A 221 22.05 -7.45 3.15
N PHE A 222 22.96 -6.48 2.94
CA PHE A 222 23.02 -5.75 1.67
C PHE A 222 23.35 -6.68 0.49
N GLN A 223 24.25 -7.65 0.66
CA GLN A 223 24.55 -8.63 -0.38
C GLN A 223 23.34 -9.53 -0.69
N LYS A 224 22.56 -9.95 0.32
CA LYS A 224 21.33 -10.73 0.12
C LYS A 224 20.31 -9.91 -0.66
N GLY A 225 20.09 -8.66 -0.29
CA GLY A 225 19.19 -7.77 -1.02
C GLY A 225 19.65 -7.51 -2.45
N LEU A 226 20.96 -7.30 -2.70
CA LEU A 226 21.51 -7.12 -4.06
C LEU A 226 21.38 -8.37 -4.93
N ARG A 227 21.36 -9.58 -4.35
CA ARG A 227 21.03 -10.79 -5.13
C ARG A 227 19.59 -10.81 -5.62
N LEU A 228 18.67 -10.19 -4.88
CA LEU A 228 17.26 -10.07 -5.26
C LEU A 228 17.02 -8.89 -6.22
N LYS A 229 17.69 -7.76 -5.98
CA LYS A 229 17.58 -6.53 -6.77
C LYS A 229 18.99 -6.00 -7.13
N PRO A 230 19.62 -6.54 -8.18
CA PRO A 230 21.00 -6.17 -8.56
C PRO A 230 21.20 -4.70 -8.93
N ALA A 231 20.17 -3.97 -9.26
CA ALA A 231 20.18 -2.54 -9.53
C ALA A 231 19.52 -1.73 -8.41
N GLY A 232 19.71 -2.15 -7.15
CA GLY A 232 19.20 -1.45 -5.98
C GLY A 232 20.20 -0.39 -5.50
N PHE A 233 19.83 0.88 -5.61
CA PHE A 233 20.64 1.99 -5.08
C PHE A 233 21.02 1.76 -3.60
N GLU A 234 20.00 1.47 -2.77
CA GLU A 234 20.15 1.28 -1.32
C GLU A 234 21.17 0.19 -0.98
N GLY A 235 21.16 -0.90 -1.76
CA GLY A 235 22.09 -2.01 -1.59
C GLY A 235 23.54 -1.64 -1.88
N HIS A 236 23.80 -1.00 -3.02
CA HIS A 236 25.15 -0.56 -3.40
C HIS A 236 25.66 0.54 -2.48
N TYR A 237 24.82 1.51 -2.15
CA TYR A 237 25.16 2.58 -1.21
C TYR A 237 25.44 2.03 0.19
N GLY A 238 24.57 1.15 0.71
CA GLY A 238 24.76 0.50 2.01
C GLY A 238 26.04 -0.34 2.06
N LEU A 239 26.29 -1.16 1.02
CA LEU A 239 27.51 -1.97 0.92
C LEU A 239 28.75 -1.08 0.84
N GLY A 240 28.72 0.03 0.08
CA GLY A 240 29.78 1.00 0.03
C GLY A 240 30.11 1.61 1.41
N ARG A 241 29.07 1.95 2.21
CA ARG A 241 29.24 2.42 3.59
C ARG A 241 29.86 1.36 4.52
N VAL A 242 29.43 0.11 4.38
CA VAL A 242 30.03 -1.04 5.11
C VAL A 242 31.51 -1.17 4.77
N LEU A 243 31.86 -1.15 3.50
CA LEU A 243 33.24 -1.28 3.04
C LEU A 243 34.13 -0.11 3.49
N LEU A 244 33.57 1.11 3.56
CA LEU A 244 34.24 2.25 4.21
C LEU A 244 34.51 2.00 5.69
N ALA A 245 33.55 1.48 6.44
CA ALA A 245 33.71 1.15 7.85
C ALA A 245 34.77 0.07 8.05
N LYS A 246 34.85 -0.92 7.14
CA LYS A 246 35.88 -1.97 7.11
C LYS A 246 37.23 -1.50 6.56
N LYS A 247 37.38 -0.22 6.17
CA LYS A 247 38.57 0.38 5.55
C LYS A 247 38.98 -0.29 4.22
N GLN A 248 38.03 -0.89 3.53
CA GLN A 248 38.23 -1.50 2.20
C GLN A 248 37.93 -0.49 1.11
N PHE A 249 38.71 0.59 1.06
CA PHE A 249 38.42 1.79 0.28
C PHE A 249 38.28 1.57 -1.24
N PRO A 250 39.11 0.73 -1.92
CA PRO A 250 38.94 0.47 -3.36
C PRO A 250 37.61 -0.25 -3.66
N ALA A 251 37.22 -1.22 -2.82
CA ALA A 251 35.93 -1.90 -2.97
C ALA A 251 34.75 -0.95 -2.67
N ALA A 252 34.88 -0.09 -1.64
CA ALA A 252 33.91 0.92 -1.34
C ALA A 252 33.69 1.89 -2.51
N GLN A 253 34.77 2.31 -3.19
CA GLN A 253 34.69 3.14 -4.39
C GLN A 253 33.81 2.48 -5.45
N THR A 254 34.05 1.21 -5.77
CA THR A 254 33.30 0.49 -6.82
C THR A 254 31.80 0.46 -6.51
N GLU A 255 31.42 0.15 -5.27
CA GLU A 255 30.02 0.07 -4.88
C GLU A 255 29.35 1.46 -4.86
N LEU A 256 30.07 2.49 -4.41
CA LEU A 256 29.56 3.87 -4.38
C LEU A 256 29.44 4.48 -5.79
N GLU A 257 30.36 4.17 -6.68
CA GLU A 257 30.24 4.55 -8.10
C GLU A 257 29.00 3.89 -8.72
N ARG A 258 28.75 2.62 -8.41
CA ARG A 258 27.54 1.94 -8.87
C ARG A 258 26.27 2.56 -8.30
N ALA A 259 26.26 2.95 -7.04
CA ALA A 259 25.13 3.68 -6.44
C ALA A 259 24.88 5.02 -7.15
N ILE A 260 25.94 5.78 -7.45
CA ILE A 260 25.85 7.06 -8.16
C ILE A 260 25.36 6.88 -9.61
N GLU A 261 25.75 5.81 -10.30
CA GLU A 261 25.19 5.50 -11.62
C GLU A 261 23.66 5.30 -11.58
N LEU A 262 23.16 4.73 -10.50
CA LEU A 262 21.72 4.50 -10.30
C LEU A 262 20.97 5.78 -9.87
N GLU A 263 21.59 6.58 -9.00
CA GLU A 263 21.04 7.86 -8.53
C GLU A 263 22.08 9.00 -8.61
N PRO A 264 22.29 9.62 -9.77
CA PRO A 264 23.33 10.61 -9.97
C PRO A 264 23.20 11.90 -9.15
N ALA A 265 22.01 12.18 -8.62
CA ALA A 265 21.77 13.38 -7.80
C ALA A 265 21.80 13.10 -6.28
N ASN A 266 22.22 11.89 -5.87
CA ASN A 266 22.24 11.53 -4.46
C ASN A 266 23.50 12.08 -3.77
N VAL A 267 23.31 13.10 -2.94
CA VAL A 267 24.39 13.83 -2.27
C VAL A 267 25.16 12.94 -1.30
N GLU A 268 24.46 12.05 -0.61
CA GLU A 268 25.00 11.16 0.39
C GLU A 268 25.96 10.12 -0.22
N ALA A 269 25.65 9.61 -1.43
CA ALA A 269 26.51 8.70 -2.16
C ALA A 269 27.79 9.41 -2.66
N HIS A 270 27.68 10.61 -3.21
CA HIS A 270 28.84 11.43 -3.60
C HIS A 270 29.72 11.77 -2.40
N TYR A 271 29.13 12.10 -1.26
CA TYR A 271 29.87 12.37 -0.04
C TYR A 271 30.63 11.12 0.45
N ALA A 272 29.99 9.96 0.43
CA ALA A 272 30.62 8.70 0.79
C ALA A 272 31.80 8.36 -0.16
N LEU A 273 31.63 8.57 -1.48
CA LEU A 273 32.68 8.38 -2.48
C LEU A 273 33.85 9.37 -2.27
N ALA A 274 33.55 10.63 -1.95
CA ALA A 274 34.60 11.62 -1.63
C ALA A 274 35.46 11.16 -0.44
N ARG A 275 34.82 10.59 0.60
CA ARG A 275 35.53 10.01 1.75
C ARG A 275 36.37 8.80 1.35
N ALA A 276 35.91 7.93 0.47
CA ALA A 276 36.71 6.82 -0.05
C ALA A 276 37.96 7.33 -0.74
N TYR A 277 37.83 8.29 -1.66
CA TYR A 277 38.98 8.92 -2.35
C TYR A 277 39.94 9.61 -1.38
N GLN A 278 39.44 10.32 -0.38
CA GLN A 278 40.28 10.97 0.64
C GLN A 278 41.14 9.95 1.40
N GLN A 279 40.54 8.80 1.79
CA GLN A 279 41.24 7.75 2.51
C GLN A 279 42.30 7.02 1.63
N MET A 280 42.10 7.02 0.32
CA MET A 280 43.09 6.51 -0.66
C MET A 280 44.18 7.53 -1.05
N GLY A 281 44.13 8.74 -0.50
CA GLY A 281 45.07 9.83 -0.84
C GLY A 281 44.77 10.52 -2.19
N ASN A 282 43.63 10.20 -2.83
CA ASN A 282 43.21 10.81 -4.09
C ASN A 282 42.52 12.16 -3.85
N SER A 283 43.29 13.15 -3.42
CA SER A 283 42.74 14.46 -3.00
C SER A 283 41.99 15.17 -4.13
N LYS A 284 42.41 15.02 -5.39
CA LYS A 284 41.78 15.68 -6.54
C LYS A 284 40.35 15.14 -6.75
N SER A 285 40.17 13.82 -6.77
CA SER A 285 38.86 13.19 -6.92
C SER A 285 37.99 13.48 -5.73
N ALA A 286 38.52 13.45 -4.50
CA ALA A 286 37.80 13.80 -3.30
C ALA A 286 37.21 15.22 -3.36
N GLN A 287 38.04 16.21 -3.73
CA GLN A 287 37.61 17.61 -3.89
C GLN A 287 36.50 17.74 -4.95
N ALA A 288 36.66 17.07 -6.10
CA ALA A 288 35.63 17.09 -7.14
C ALA A 288 34.28 16.57 -6.64
N GLN A 289 34.26 15.46 -5.89
CA GLN A 289 33.01 14.90 -5.33
C GLN A 289 32.41 15.81 -4.24
N PHE A 290 33.23 16.42 -3.37
CA PHE A 290 32.73 17.38 -2.38
C PHE A 290 32.14 18.64 -3.04
N ALA A 291 32.78 19.14 -4.11
CA ALA A 291 32.26 20.28 -4.88
C ALA A 291 30.89 19.96 -5.50
N LEU A 292 30.73 18.75 -6.05
CA LEU A 292 29.46 18.28 -6.60
C LEU A 292 28.39 18.17 -5.50
N CYS A 293 28.71 17.69 -4.30
CA CYS A 293 27.78 17.70 -3.16
C CYS A 293 27.28 19.12 -2.85
N ALA A 294 28.18 20.10 -2.85
CA ALA A 294 27.80 21.50 -2.59
C ALA A 294 26.87 22.05 -3.69
N GLN A 295 27.15 21.74 -4.95
CA GLN A 295 26.31 22.12 -6.09
C GLN A 295 24.91 21.50 -5.98
N LEU A 296 24.81 20.18 -5.78
CA LEU A 296 23.54 19.46 -5.66
C LEU A 296 22.69 19.99 -4.49
N ASN A 297 23.32 20.29 -3.36
CA ASN A 297 22.63 20.91 -2.21
C ASN A 297 22.10 22.31 -2.55
N ALA A 298 22.89 23.12 -3.27
CA ALA A 298 22.43 24.45 -3.70
C ALA A 298 21.24 24.37 -4.68
N GLU A 299 21.25 23.40 -5.58
CA GLU A 299 20.13 23.13 -6.49
C GLU A 299 18.86 22.69 -5.73
N ARG A 300 18.99 21.75 -4.77
CA ARG A 300 17.89 21.35 -3.88
C ARG A 300 17.26 22.54 -3.15
N GLN A 301 18.09 23.45 -2.61
CA GLN A 301 17.61 24.64 -1.90
C GLN A 301 16.88 25.62 -2.85
N ARG A 302 17.37 25.81 -4.06
CA ARG A 302 16.72 26.67 -5.08
C ARG A 302 15.34 26.11 -5.47
N THR A 303 15.25 24.80 -5.66
CA THR A 303 13.98 24.13 -6.00
C THR A 303 12.97 24.22 -4.83
N ALA A 304 13.42 24.00 -3.62
CA ALA A 304 12.60 24.07 -2.42
C ALA A 304 12.09 25.50 -2.13
N SER A 305 12.88 26.53 -2.46
CA SER A 305 12.51 27.94 -2.27
C SER A 305 11.65 28.53 -3.39
N GLY A 306 11.24 27.73 -4.39
CA GLY A 306 10.41 28.20 -5.50
C GLY A 306 11.11 29.16 -6.47
N ILE A 307 12.44 29.31 -6.39
CA ILE A 307 13.26 30.22 -7.22
C ILE A 307 13.63 29.54 -8.57
N ALA A 308 13.30 28.26 -8.75
CA ALA A 308 13.52 27.52 -10.00
C ALA A 308 12.51 27.96 -11.07
N GLY A 309 12.74 29.10 -11.72
CA GLY A 309 11.84 29.57 -12.80
C GLY A 309 12.08 30.97 -13.32
N LYS A 310 13.11 31.66 -12.89
CA LYS A 310 13.54 32.92 -13.53
C LYS A 310 15.01 32.81 -13.90
N GLN A 311 15.27 32.23 -15.06
CA GLN A 311 16.49 32.57 -15.81
C GLN A 311 16.20 33.86 -16.61
N PRO A 312 17.18 34.77 -16.67
CA PRO A 312 17.07 36.05 -17.38
C PRO A 312 16.94 35.87 -18.89
#